data_9d93b5e0655652952d1830b86c2d2e74
#
_entry.id   9d93b5e0655652952d1830b86c2d2e74
#
_cell.length_a   1.000
_cell.length_b   1.000
_cell.length_c   1.000
_cell.angle_alpha   90.00
_cell.angle_beta   90.00
_cell.angle_gamma   90.00
#
_symmetry.space_group_name_H-M   'P 1'
#
loop_
_entity.id
_entity.type
_entity.pdbx_description
1 polymer ?
#
loop_
_entity_poly.entity_id
_entity_poly.type
_entity_poly.pdbx_seq_one_letter_code
_entity_poly.pdbx_strand_id
1 'polypeptide(L)'
;MKRKAFAKAAVASMLIGTTMVGCTGAAFRTAAVAPQKPDRLAAGIEKALADRDGARAVDLAEAAVQAAPQDAGYRQLLGRAYVADGRFASAETALADAMTLGNRDARTIVTLALVKVGLGKDRAARDLLASHADIVPAADYGLAMAMAGDAPEGVRILSEMIHDPAATARTRQNLAYAYALAGRWKDARMMAGFDLDPLAANQRITQWAQNAAPGLSQQRVAALMGVTIDGADAGQPAALA
;
A
#
# COMPACT_ATOMS: atom_id res chain seq x y z
N MET A 1 56.67 50.57 30.11
CA MET A 1 56.75 51.88 29.45
C MET A 1 55.37 52.30 28.97
N LYS A 2 54.84 53.35 29.55
CA LYS A 2 54.09 54.50 29.00
C LYS A 2 52.77 54.15 28.29
N ARG A 3 51.55 54.37 28.92
CA ARG A 3 50.80 55.67 28.97
C ARG A 3 50.06 55.90 27.68
N LYS A 4 48.76 56.24 27.60
CA LYS A 4 47.78 57.06 28.36
C LYS A 4 46.42 56.81 27.69
N ALA A 5 45.30 56.55 28.31
CA ALA A 5 44.27 57.41 28.83
C ALA A 5 43.93 58.65 27.94
N PHE A 6 42.64 58.72 27.55
CA PHE A 6 41.83 59.92 27.73
C PHE A 6 40.33 59.62 27.56
N ALA A 7 39.61 60.07 28.55
CA ALA A 7 38.16 60.09 28.70
C ALA A 7 37.59 61.38 28.08
N LYS A 8 36.29 61.40 27.82
CA LYS A 8 35.32 62.53 28.04
C LYS A 8 33.97 62.00 27.42
N ALA A 9 32.98 61.75 28.16
CA ALA A 9 32.04 62.51 28.97
C ALA A 9 30.94 63.21 28.17
N ALA A 10 29.69 62.81 28.54
CA ALA A 10 28.44 63.56 28.63
C ALA A 10 27.72 63.85 27.31
N VAL A 11 26.41 63.65 27.20
CA VAL A 11 25.32 64.33 27.90
C VAL A 11 24.00 63.49 27.70
N ALA A 12 23.23 63.45 28.75
CA ALA A 12 21.90 62.90 28.86
C ALA A 12 20.84 63.60 28.00
N SER A 13 19.90 62.87 27.49
CA SER A 13 18.55 63.39 27.29
C SER A 13 17.50 62.26 27.49
N MET A 14 16.76 62.45 28.52
CA MET A 14 15.63 61.66 29.01
C MET A 14 14.43 61.98 28.14
N LEU A 15 13.83 60.95 27.51
CA LEU A 15 12.48 61.07 27.02
C LEU A 15 11.73 59.78 27.38
N ILE A 16 10.75 59.97 28.22
CA ILE A 16 9.74 59.03 28.69
C ILE A 16 8.83 58.66 27.51
N GLY A 17 8.67 57.42 27.23
CA GLY A 17 7.75 56.94 26.20
C GLY A 17 7.29 55.51 26.48
N THR A 18 6.17 55.39 27.16
CA THR A 18 5.14 54.30 27.22
C THR A 18 5.55 52.90 26.79
N THR A 19 5.54 52.01 27.77
CA THR A 19 5.60 50.57 27.64
C THR A 19 4.36 50.04 26.91
N MET A 20 4.49 49.63 25.64
CA MET A 20 3.59 48.69 25.01
C MET A 20 4.15 47.30 25.22
N VAL A 21 3.44 46.51 26.05
CA VAL A 21 3.66 45.08 26.17
C VAL A 21 3.14 44.47 24.87
N GLY A 22 4.03 44.23 23.91
CA GLY A 22 3.75 43.44 22.72
C GLY A 22 3.93 41.98 23.07
N CYS A 23 2.82 41.22 23.11
CA CYS A 23 2.86 39.76 23.07
C CYS A 23 3.56 39.34 21.78
N THR A 24 4.82 38.93 21.88
CA THR A 24 5.49 38.20 20.81
C THR A 24 4.88 36.81 20.74
N GLY A 25 3.78 36.66 19.97
CA GLY A 25 3.33 35.39 19.49
C GLY A 25 4.46 34.78 18.66
N ALA A 26 5.06 33.72 19.18
CA ALA A 26 5.97 32.88 18.40
C ALA A 26 5.11 32.31 17.21
N ALA A 27 5.23 32.98 16.07
CA ALA A 27 4.73 32.46 14.84
C ALA A 27 5.54 31.17 14.56
N PHE A 28 4.96 30.02 14.85
CA PHE A 28 5.42 28.76 14.26
C PHE A 28 5.33 28.96 12.74
N ARG A 29 6.44 29.31 12.13
CA ARG A 29 6.60 29.17 10.69
C ARG A 29 6.57 27.68 10.42
N THR A 30 5.41 27.14 10.10
CA THR A 30 5.34 25.92 9.31
C THR A 30 6.16 26.21 8.06
N ALA A 31 7.32 25.61 7.94
CA ALA A 31 8.12 25.68 6.74
C ALA A 31 7.21 25.13 5.63
N ALA A 32 6.68 26.02 4.79
CA ALA A 32 5.99 25.62 3.59
C ALA A 32 6.98 24.78 2.79
N VAL A 33 6.76 23.48 2.73
CA VAL A 33 7.52 22.58 1.87
C VAL A 33 7.30 23.12 0.45
N ALA A 34 8.38 23.58 -0.18
CA ALA A 34 8.31 24.07 -1.55
C ALA A 34 7.63 23.02 -2.42
N PRO A 35 6.71 23.40 -3.32
CA PRO A 35 5.99 22.44 -4.16
C PRO A 35 7.01 21.61 -4.92
N GLN A 36 7.12 20.35 -4.55
CA GLN A 36 8.01 19.39 -5.22
C GLN A 36 7.41 19.11 -6.60
N LYS A 37 8.29 18.99 -7.61
CA LYS A 37 7.84 18.58 -8.94
C LYS A 37 7.13 17.23 -8.84
N PRO A 38 6.00 17.02 -9.53
CA PRO A 38 5.21 15.78 -9.48
C PRO A 38 6.03 14.50 -9.59
N ASP A 39 6.97 14.46 -10.54
CA ASP A 39 7.86 13.30 -10.73
C ASP A 39 8.71 12.96 -9.51
N ARG A 40 9.11 13.95 -8.70
CA ARG A 40 9.89 13.73 -7.48
C ARG A 40 9.08 13.18 -6.33
N LEU A 41 7.80 13.57 -6.24
CA LEU A 41 6.88 13.01 -5.23
C LEU A 41 6.61 11.54 -5.53
N ALA A 42 6.24 11.20 -6.76
CA ALA A 42 6.02 9.82 -7.17
C ALA A 42 7.26 8.95 -6.93
N ALA A 43 8.46 9.41 -7.34
CA ALA A 43 9.71 8.70 -7.09
C ALA A 43 10.01 8.53 -5.59
N GLY A 44 9.70 9.53 -4.76
CA GLY A 44 9.84 9.47 -3.31
C GLY A 44 8.93 8.42 -2.67
N ILE A 45 7.67 8.35 -3.11
CA ILE A 45 6.69 7.36 -2.67
C ILE A 45 7.14 5.95 -3.07
N GLU A 46 7.51 5.74 -4.34
CA GLU A 46 7.98 4.45 -4.83
C GLU A 46 9.24 3.98 -4.08
N LYS A 47 10.15 4.90 -3.76
CA LYS A 47 11.33 4.57 -2.95
C LYS A 47 10.92 4.14 -1.53
N ALA A 48 10.04 4.86 -0.86
CA ALA A 48 9.57 4.49 0.49
C ALA A 48 8.88 3.13 0.49
N LEU A 49 8.06 2.84 -0.54
CA LEU A 49 7.44 1.52 -0.74
C LEU A 49 8.48 0.41 -0.94
N ALA A 50 9.53 0.66 -1.73
CA ALA A 50 10.62 -0.29 -1.96
C ALA A 50 11.43 -0.54 -0.67
N ASP A 51 11.63 0.49 0.14
CA ASP A 51 12.30 0.43 1.45
C ASP A 51 11.41 -0.21 2.53
N ARG A 52 10.13 -0.54 2.23
CA ARG A 52 9.10 -1.03 3.17
C ARG A 52 8.80 -0.06 4.31
N ASP A 53 8.96 1.22 4.07
CA ASP A 53 8.63 2.30 5.00
C ASP A 53 7.21 2.80 4.71
N GLY A 54 6.20 2.06 5.21
CA GLY A 54 4.78 2.33 4.97
C GLY A 54 4.37 3.71 5.45
N ALA A 55 4.77 4.09 6.66
CA ALA A 55 4.42 5.38 7.25
C ALA A 55 4.95 6.55 6.40
N ARG A 56 6.21 6.49 5.99
CA ARG A 56 6.79 7.50 5.10
C ARG A 56 6.13 7.52 3.72
N ALA A 57 5.77 6.35 3.19
CA ALA A 57 5.05 6.27 1.92
C ALA A 57 3.69 6.97 2.02
N VAL A 58 2.97 6.80 3.13
CA VAL A 58 1.68 7.47 3.42
C VAL A 58 1.86 8.97 3.47
N ASP A 59 2.80 9.49 4.27
CA ASP A 59 3.03 10.94 4.40
C ASP A 59 3.28 11.61 3.03
N LEU A 60 4.12 10.99 2.20
CA LEU A 60 4.44 11.51 0.87
C LEU A 60 3.26 11.40 -0.09
N ALA A 61 2.48 10.30 -0.03
CA ALA A 61 1.36 10.08 -0.91
C ALA A 61 0.15 10.98 -0.55
N GLU A 62 -0.12 11.18 0.74
CA GLU A 62 -1.13 12.14 1.20
C GLU A 62 -0.79 13.56 0.74
N ALA A 63 0.46 13.99 0.87
CA ALA A 63 0.91 15.29 0.37
C ALA A 63 0.76 15.40 -1.17
N ALA A 64 1.01 14.31 -1.92
CA ALA A 64 0.84 14.29 -3.36
C ALA A 64 -0.64 14.43 -3.77
N VAL A 65 -1.54 13.71 -3.10
CA VAL A 65 -2.99 13.81 -3.34
C VAL A 65 -3.53 15.18 -2.93
N GLN A 66 -3.06 15.77 -1.84
CA GLN A 66 -3.42 17.15 -1.46
C GLN A 66 -3.01 18.16 -2.54
N ALA A 67 -1.85 17.98 -3.15
CA ALA A 67 -1.36 18.86 -4.22
C ALA A 67 -2.11 18.67 -5.56
N ALA A 68 -2.59 17.44 -5.84
CA ALA A 68 -3.30 17.10 -7.07
C ALA A 68 -4.42 16.08 -6.78
N PRO A 69 -5.59 16.52 -6.23
CA PRO A 69 -6.64 15.62 -5.75
C PRO A 69 -7.28 14.74 -6.85
N GLN A 70 -7.24 15.20 -8.10
CA GLN A 70 -7.82 14.51 -9.27
C GLN A 70 -6.81 13.65 -10.03
N ASP A 71 -5.59 13.50 -9.51
CA ASP A 71 -4.59 12.65 -10.16
C ASP A 71 -4.81 11.18 -9.76
N ALA A 72 -5.24 10.37 -10.73
CA ALA A 72 -5.51 8.95 -10.54
C ALA A 72 -4.24 8.16 -10.15
N GLY A 73 -3.06 8.59 -10.61
CA GLY A 73 -1.78 7.98 -10.28
C GLY A 73 -1.41 8.20 -8.81
N TYR A 74 -1.61 9.42 -8.31
CA TYR A 74 -1.36 9.70 -6.88
C TYR A 74 -2.36 8.99 -5.98
N ARG A 75 -3.63 8.87 -6.36
CA ARG A 75 -4.61 8.06 -5.63
C ARG A 75 -4.21 6.58 -5.59
N GLN A 76 -3.70 6.04 -6.71
CA GLN A 76 -3.15 4.68 -6.76
C GLN A 76 -1.95 4.51 -5.82
N LEU A 77 -1.00 5.46 -5.86
CA LEU A 77 0.18 5.43 -4.98
C LEU A 77 -0.21 5.54 -3.51
N LEU A 78 -1.19 6.39 -3.18
CA LEU A 78 -1.75 6.52 -1.83
C LEU A 78 -2.37 5.20 -1.35
N GLY A 79 -3.17 4.55 -2.19
CA GLY A 79 -3.73 3.25 -1.86
C GLY A 79 -2.67 2.19 -1.60
N ARG A 80 -1.59 2.17 -2.39
CA ARG A 80 -0.44 1.26 -2.19
C ARG A 80 0.32 1.60 -0.89
N ALA A 81 0.46 2.88 -0.57
CA ALA A 81 1.09 3.33 0.66
C ALA A 81 0.28 2.88 1.89
N TYR A 82 -1.05 3.06 1.87
CA TYR A 82 -1.93 2.58 2.93
C TYR A 82 -1.87 1.05 3.09
N VAL A 83 -1.81 0.29 1.98
CA VAL A 83 -1.60 -1.17 2.07
C VAL A 83 -0.29 -1.50 2.76
N ALA A 84 0.81 -0.83 2.41
CA ALA A 84 2.12 -1.06 3.01
C ALA A 84 2.16 -0.70 4.52
N ASP A 85 1.32 0.24 4.93
CA ASP A 85 1.15 0.67 6.33
C ASP A 85 0.09 -0.16 7.09
N GLY A 86 -0.59 -1.10 6.41
CA GLY A 86 -1.64 -1.95 7.00
C GLY A 86 -3.01 -1.29 7.09
N ARG A 87 -3.20 -0.07 6.60
CA ARG A 87 -4.43 0.73 6.66
C ARG A 87 -5.38 0.37 5.52
N PHE A 88 -6.08 -0.74 5.65
CA PHE A 88 -6.86 -1.33 4.56
C PHE A 88 -8.16 -0.58 4.25
N ALA A 89 -8.84 0.02 5.25
CA ALA A 89 -10.03 0.83 4.99
C ALA A 89 -9.67 2.11 4.22
N SER A 90 -8.55 2.76 4.58
CA SER A 90 -7.98 3.88 3.85
C SER A 90 -7.56 3.49 2.42
N ALA A 91 -6.92 2.32 2.28
CA ALA A 91 -6.48 1.79 0.99
C ALA A 91 -7.66 1.50 0.04
N GLU A 92 -8.75 0.91 0.56
CA GLU A 92 -9.96 0.65 -0.24
C GLU A 92 -10.49 1.93 -0.87
N THR A 93 -10.61 3.00 -0.09
CA THR A 93 -11.11 4.30 -0.57
C THR A 93 -10.16 4.88 -1.62
N ALA A 94 -8.87 4.99 -1.32
CA ALA A 94 -7.91 5.59 -2.25
C ALA A 94 -7.79 4.84 -3.58
N LEU A 95 -7.83 3.49 -3.57
CA LEU A 95 -7.81 2.68 -4.80
C LEU A 95 -9.11 2.78 -5.58
N ALA A 96 -10.27 2.84 -4.90
CA ALA A 96 -11.56 3.06 -5.55
C ALA A 96 -11.64 4.43 -6.21
N ASP A 97 -11.13 5.48 -5.54
CA ASP A 97 -11.01 6.82 -6.10
C ASP A 97 -10.12 6.83 -7.34
N ALA A 98 -8.95 6.14 -7.30
CA ALA A 98 -8.09 6.01 -8.45
C ALA A 98 -8.83 5.42 -9.66
N MET A 99 -9.61 4.36 -9.44
CA MET A 99 -10.41 3.73 -10.50
C MET A 99 -11.53 4.68 -11.01
N THR A 100 -12.18 5.42 -10.13
CA THR A 100 -13.21 6.41 -10.49
C THR A 100 -12.62 7.53 -11.34
N LEU A 101 -11.38 7.92 -11.07
CA LEU A 101 -10.61 8.90 -11.85
C LEU A 101 -10.01 8.32 -13.15
N GLY A 102 -10.38 7.08 -13.50
CA GLY A 102 -10.01 6.46 -14.77
C GLY A 102 -8.77 5.55 -14.74
N ASN A 103 -8.20 5.26 -13.55
CA ASN A 103 -7.13 4.26 -13.48
C ASN A 103 -7.68 2.87 -13.84
N ARG A 104 -7.10 2.23 -14.86
CA ARG A 104 -7.46 0.90 -15.37
C ARG A 104 -6.31 -0.08 -15.25
N ASP A 105 -5.33 0.20 -14.40
CA ASP A 105 -4.18 -0.68 -14.20
C ASP A 105 -4.62 -1.98 -13.50
N ALA A 106 -4.27 -3.12 -14.10
CA ALA A 106 -4.52 -4.45 -13.53
C ALA A 106 -4.02 -4.58 -12.09
N ARG A 107 -2.87 -3.96 -11.77
CA ARG A 107 -2.33 -3.95 -10.41
C ARG A 107 -3.27 -3.25 -9.43
N THR A 108 -3.87 -2.14 -9.82
CA THR A 108 -4.84 -1.40 -8.98
C THR A 108 -6.06 -2.27 -8.70
N ILE A 109 -6.61 -2.91 -9.73
CA ILE A 109 -7.78 -3.80 -9.63
C ILE A 109 -7.50 -4.97 -8.68
N VAL A 110 -6.37 -5.69 -8.89
CA VAL A 110 -5.98 -6.82 -8.06
C VAL A 110 -5.69 -6.39 -6.62
N THR A 111 -4.99 -5.27 -6.43
CA THR A 111 -4.70 -4.75 -5.08
C THR A 111 -5.99 -4.40 -4.35
N LEU A 112 -6.92 -3.70 -5.01
CA LEU A 112 -8.23 -3.38 -4.43
C LEU A 112 -9.05 -4.64 -4.09
N ALA A 113 -9.02 -5.65 -4.96
CA ALA A 113 -9.67 -6.94 -4.68
C ALA A 113 -9.09 -7.60 -3.43
N LEU A 114 -7.76 -7.66 -3.31
CA LEU A 114 -7.10 -8.24 -2.14
C LEU A 114 -7.34 -7.41 -0.87
N VAL A 115 -7.36 -6.08 -0.96
CA VAL A 115 -7.75 -5.20 0.16
C VAL A 115 -9.18 -5.51 0.62
N LYS A 116 -10.13 -5.69 -0.32
CA LYS A 116 -11.51 -6.10 0.01
C LYS A 116 -11.55 -7.46 0.72
N VAL A 117 -10.74 -8.44 0.27
CA VAL A 117 -10.61 -9.74 0.98
C VAL A 117 -10.07 -9.51 2.39
N GLY A 118 -9.05 -8.68 2.56
CA GLY A 118 -8.48 -8.32 3.86
C GLY A 118 -9.47 -7.62 4.80
N LEU A 119 -10.50 -6.99 4.24
CA LEU A 119 -11.62 -6.38 4.98
C LEU A 119 -12.82 -7.34 5.16
N GLY A 120 -12.70 -8.61 4.77
CA GLY A 120 -13.78 -9.60 4.85
C GLY A 120 -14.88 -9.40 3.80
N LYS A 121 -14.63 -8.61 2.76
CA LYS A 121 -15.56 -8.31 1.66
C LYS A 121 -15.33 -9.24 0.46
N ASP A 122 -15.22 -10.56 0.70
CA ASP A 122 -14.81 -11.55 -0.29
C ASP A 122 -15.69 -11.53 -1.55
N ARG A 123 -17.02 -11.38 -1.38
CA ARG A 123 -17.94 -11.29 -2.51
C ARG A 123 -17.66 -10.05 -3.38
N ALA A 124 -17.51 -8.89 -2.75
CA ALA A 124 -17.23 -7.66 -3.48
C ALA A 124 -15.87 -7.71 -4.21
N ALA A 125 -14.90 -8.46 -3.66
CA ALA A 125 -13.64 -8.71 -4.33
C ALA A 125 -13.82 -9.54 -5.61
N ARG A 126 -14.62 -10.63 -5.55
CA ARG A 126 -14.93 -11.45 -6.73
C ARG A 126 -15.71 -10.68 -7.80
N ASP A 127 -16.71 -9.89 -7.39
CA ASP A 127 -17.51 -9.07 -8.30
C ASP A 127 -16.62 -8.05 -9.03
N LEU A 128 -15.68 -7.42 -8.31
CA LEU A 128 -14.70 -6.50 -8.88
C LEU A 128 -13.79 -7.20 -9.91
N LEU A 129 -13.24 -8.35 -9.55
CA LEU A 129 -12.38 -9.13 -10.46
C LEU A 129 -13.17 -9.57 -11.71
N ALA A 130 -14.37 -10.10 -11.55
CA ALA A 130 -15.21 -10.55 -12.67
C ALA A 130 -15.56 -9.42 -13.63
N SER A 131 -15.80 -8.21 -13.13
CA SER A 131 -16.10 -7.05 -13.97
C SER A 131 -14.89 -6.48 -14.73
N HIS A 132 -13.68 -6.98 -14.45
CA HIS A 132 -12.42 -6.53 -15.07
C HIS A 132 -11.57 -7.73 -15.54
N ALA A 133 -12.20 -8.87 -15.84
CA ALA A 133 -11.50 -10.08 -16.23
C ALA A 133 -10.73 -9.95 -17.56
N ASP A 134 -11.13 -9.01 -18.40
CA ASP A 134 -10.47 -8.66 -19.66
C ASP A 134 -9.18 -7.82 -19.48
N ILE A 135 -9.03 -7.16 -18.33
CA ILE A 135 -7.89 -6.29 -18.01
C ILE A 135 -6.85 -7.03 -17.19
N VAL A 136 -7.30 -7.86 -16.23
CA VAL A 136 -6.41 -8.53 -15.28
C VAL A 136 -5.76 -9.75 -15.95
N PRO A 137 -4.41 -9.87 -15.93
CA PRO A 137 -3.74 -11.07 -16.43
C PRO A 137 -4.28 -12.33 -15.76
N ALA A 138 -4.56 -13.37 -16.54
CA ALA A 138 -5.26 -14.57 -16.06
C ALA A 138 -4.57 -15.25 -14.86
N ALA A 139 -3.23 -15.20 -14.77
CA ALA A 139 -2.50 -15.74 -13.63
C ALA A 139 -2.77 -14.98 -12.33
N ASP A 140 -2.88 -13.66 -12.41
CA ASP A 140 -3.17 -12.81 -11.25
C ASP A 140 -4.68 -12.88 -10.91
N TYR A 141 -5.54 -12.94 -11.93
CA TYR A 141 -6.98 -13.13 -11.76
C TYR A 141 -7.30 -14.45 -11.05
N GLY A 142 -6.75 -15.57 -11.53
CA GLY A 142 -6.98 -16.89 -10.93
C GLY A 142 -6.51 -16.97 -9.48
N LEU A 143 -5.35 -16.41 -9.18
CA LEU A 143 -4.86 -16.33 -7.80
C LEU A 143 -5.78 -15.47 -6.93
N ALA A 144 -6.16 -14.28 -7.41
CA ALA A 144 -7.00 -13.35 -6.65
C ALA A 144 -8.41 -13.94 -6.40
N MET A 145 -8.99 -14.66 -7.36
CA MET A 145 -10.27 -15.39 -7.20
C MET A 145 -10.15 -16.47 -6.12
N ALA A 146 -9.08 -17.28 -6.15
CA ALA A 146 -8.84 -18.27 -5.11
C ALA A 146 -8.69 -17.63 -3.71
N MET A 147 -7.99 -16.53 -3.62
CA MET A 147 -7.81 -15.75 -2.37
C MET A 147 -9.14 -15.16 -1.88
N ALA A 148 -10.01 -14.75 -2.79
CA ALA A 148 -11.37 -14.23 -2.51
C ALA A 148 -12.40 -15.34 -2.22
N GLY A 149 -11.95 -16.59 -1.99
CA GLY A 149 -12.78 -17.71 -1.58
C GLY A 149 -13.39 -18.52 -2.72
N ASP A 150 -13.09 -18.20 -3.98
CA ASP A 150 -13.46 -19.03 -5.15
C ASP A 150 -12.23 -19.81 -5.65
N ALA A 151 -11.75 -20.71 -4.80
CA ALA A 151 -10.62 -21.56 -5.12
C ALA A 151 -10.88 -22.50 -6.32
N PRO A 152 -12.09 -23.05 -6.53
CA PRO A 152 -12.39 -23.83 -7.73
C PRO A 152 -12.18 -23.04 -9.02
N GLU A 153 -12.66 -21.81 -9.11
CA GLU A 153 -12.47 -20.96 -10.30
C GLU A 153 -11.00 -20.58 -10.49
N GLY A 154 -10.31 -20.22 -9.41
CA GLY A 154 -8.86 -19.97 -9.46
C GLY A 154 -8.07 -21.17 -9.98
N VAL A 155 -8.40 -22.39 -9.52
CA VAL A 155 -7.78 -23.63 -10.01
C VAL A 155 -8.10 -23.84 -11.50
N ARG A 156 -9.35 -23.65 -11.93
CA ARG A 156 -9.74 -23.82 -13.33
C ARG A 156 -8.87 -22.94 -14.24
N ILE A 157 -8.81 -21.65 -13.97
CA ILE A 157 -8.05 -20.68 -14.78
C ILE A 157 -6.56 -20.98 -14.80
N LEU A 158 -5.97 -21.18 -13.61
CA LEU A 158 -4.53 -21.43 -13.49
C LEU A 158 -4.14 -22.79 -14.10
N SER A 159 -5.03 -23.79 -14.08
CA SER A 159 -4.80 -25.10 -14.74
C SER A 159 -4.77 -24.97 -16.25
N GLU A 160 -5.57 -24.09 -16.84
CA GLU A 160 -5.49 -23.79 -18.28
C GLU A 160 -4.16 -23.12 -18.63
N MET A 161 -3.72 -22.20 -17.80
CA MET A 161 -2.51 -21.42 -18.03
C MET A 161 -1.21 -22.22 -17.97
N ILE A 162 -1.12 -23.28 -17.18
CA ILE A 162 0.13 -24.05 -17.10
C ILE A 162 0.44 -24.83 -18.40
N HIS A 163 -0.52 -24.97 -19.29
CA HIS A 163 -0.32 -25.57 -20.62
C HIS A 163 0.20 -24.58 -21.67
N ASP A 164 0.22 -23.27 -21.34
CA ASP A 164 0.80 -22.26 -22.21
C ASP A 164 2.34 -22.39 -22.21
N PRO A 165 3.01 -22.38 -23.36
CA PRO A 165 4.47 -22.36 -23.43
C PRO A 165 5.13 -21.21 -22.66
N ALA A 166 4.42 -20.12 -22.41
CA ALA A 166 4.86 -19.00 -21.59
C ALA A 166 4.64 -19.19 -20.10
N ALA A 167 4.12 -20.34 -19.65
CA ALA A 167 3.88 -20.60 -18.25
C ALA A 167 5.19 -20.57 -17.45
N THR A 168 5.19 -19.78 -16.39
CA THR A 168 6.36 -19.57 -15.53
C THR A 168 6.28 -20.41 -14.24
N ALA A 169 7.38 -20.51 -13.51
CA ALA A 169 7.38 -21.05 -12.15
C ALA A 169 6.35 -20.32 -11.26
N ARG A 170 6.19 -18.99 -11.44
CA ARG A 170 5.17 -18.21 -10.72
C ARG A 170 3.75 -18.71 -11.01
N THR A 171 3.42 -19.01 -12.26
CA THR A 171 2.10 -19.55 -12.64
C THR A 171 1.85 -20.90 -11.96
N ARG A 172 2.84 -21.79 -11.95
CA ARG A 172 2.76 -23.09 -11.26
C ARG A 172 2.61 -22.94 -9.74
N GLN A 173 3.36 -22.01 -9.13
CA GLN A 173 3.25 -21.73 -7.69
C GLN A 173 1.89 -21.13 -7.33
N ASN A 174 1.32 -20.27 -8.17
CA ASN A 174 -0.03 -19.74 -8.00
C ASN A 174 -1.07 -20.89 -8.06
N LEU A 175 -0.92 -21.84 -9.01
CA LEU A 175 -1.80 -23.01 -9.09
C LEU A 175 -1.65 -23.92 -7.88
N ALA A 176 -0.40 -24.16 -7.42
CA ALA A 176 -0.17 -24.94 -6.22
C ALA A 176 -0.87 -24.33 -5.00
N TYR A 177 -0.83 -23.02 -4.89
CA TYR A 177 -1.52 -22.32 -3.80
C TYR A 177 -3.04 -22.35 -3.94
N ALA A 178 -3.57 -22.18 -5.17
CA ALA A 178 -5.00 -22.33 -5.44
C ALA A 178 -5.50 -23.75 -5.09
N TYR A 179 -4.72 -24.80 -5.40
CA TYR A 179 -5.03 -26.16 -4.96
C TYR A 179 -5.07 -26.29 -3.43
N ALA A 180 -4.13 -25.65 -2.72
CA ALA A 180 -4.12 -25.67 -1.26
C ALA A 180 -5.38 -24.98 -0.69
N LEU A 181 -5.78 -23.84 -1.25
CA LEU A 181 -7.01 -23.12 -0.87
C LEU A 181 -8.29 -23.93 -1.19
N ALA A 182 -8.24 -24.76 -2.23
CA ALA A 182 -9.32 -25.71 -2.58
C ALA A 182 -9.30 -26.99 -1.72
N GLY A 183 -8.38 -27.13 -0.75
CA GLY A 183 -8.20 -28.35 0.05
C GLY A 183 -7.55 -29.52 -0.70
N ARG A 184 -7.07 -29.29 -1.92
CA ARG A 184 -6.47 -30.31 -2.80
C ARG A 184 -4.96 -30.46 -2.51
N TRP A 185 -4.63 -30.86 -1.31
CA TRP A 185 -3.24 -30.89 -0.77
C TRP A 185 -2.28 -31.76 -1.56
N LYS A 186 -2.76 -32.89 -2.14
CA LYS A 186 -1.93 -33.76 -2.99
C LYS A 186 -1.50 -33.04 -4.26
N ASP A 187 -2.44 -32.37 -4.91
CA ASP A 187 -2.20 -31.64 -6.14
C ASP A 187 -1.31 -30.41 -5.86
N ALA A 188 -1.57 -29.70 -4.75
CA ALA A 188 -0.74 -28.58 -4.31
C ALA A 188 0.73 -28.99 -4.13
N ARG A 189 0.97 -30.13 -3.45
CA ARG A 189 2.33 -30.67 -3.23
C ARG A 189 2.98 -31.08 -4.54
N MET A 190 2.26 -31.79 -5.40
CA MET A 190 2.74 -32.22 -6.71
C MET A 190 3.18 -31.00 -7.53
N MET A 191 2.31 -29.99 -7.62
CA MET A 191 2.59 -28.78 -8.38
C MET A 191 3.77 -27.97 -7.80
N ALA A 192 3.87 -27.83 -6.49
CA ALA A 192 4.99 -27.15 -5.84
C ALA A 192 6.32 -27.88 -6.09
N GLY A 193 6.30 -29.20 -6.22
CA GLY A 193 7.47 -30.02 -6.46
C GLY A 193 8.08 -29.90 -7.86
N PHE A 194 7.41 -29.24 -8.81
CA PHE A 194 8.02 -28.93 -10.12
C PHE A 194 9.11 -27.85 -10.00
N ASP A 195 9.03 -26.97 -9.01
CA ASP A 195 9.93 -25.81 -8.87
C ASP A 195 10.74 -25.82 -7.55
N LEU A 196 10.37 -26.67 -6.60
CA LEU A 196 10.96 -26.74 -5.27
C LEU A 196 11.47 -28.16 -5.00
N ASP A 197 12.58 -28.25 -4.25
CA ASP A 197 13.00 -29.54 -3.70
C ASP A 197 11.96 -30.08 -2.69
N PRO A 198 11.98 -31.39 -2.36
CA PRO A 198 10.97 -32.01 -1.51
C PRO A 198 10.84 -31.38 -0.12
N LEU A 199 11.93 -30.91 0.47
CA LEU A 199 11.92 -30.27 1.79
C LEU A 199 11.25 -28.90 1.71
N ALA A 200 11.66 -28.07 0.76
CA ALA A 200 11.08 -26.74 0.53
C ALA A 200 9.60 -26.83 0.14
N ALA A 201 9.20 -27.81 -0.70
CA ALA A 201 7.80 -28.05 -1.04
C ALA A 201 6.97 -28.40 0.21
N ASN A 202 7.45 -29.32 1.07
CA ASN A 202 6.77 -29.65 2.31
C ASN A 202 6.64 -28.47 3.27
N GLN A 203 7.68 -27.67 3.44
CA GLN A 203 7.64 -26.46 4.25
C GLN A 203 6.60 -25.47 3.72
N ARG A 204 6.55 -25.26 2.41
CA ARG A 204 5.57 -24.38 1.75
C ARG A 204 4.14 -24.87 1.97
N ILE A 205 3.88 -26.18 1.80
CA ILE A 205 2.55 -26.76 2.07
C ILE A 205 2.16 -26.58 3.53
N THR A 206 3.08 -26.77 4.46
CA THR A 206 2.82 -26.55 5.91
C THR A 206 2.46 -25.08 6.20
N GLN A 207 3.19 -24.14 5.60
CA GLN A 207 2.85 -22.70 5.72
C GLN A 207 1.45 -22.39 5.19
N TRP A 208 1.10 -22.94 4.02
CA TRP A 208 -0.22 -22.73 3.44
C TRP A 208 -1.35 -23.33 4.28
N ALA A 209 -1.12 -24.50 4.87
CA ALA A 209 -2.10 -25.14 5.74
C ALA A 209 -2.49 -24.31 6.96
N GLN A 210 -1.57 -23.48 7.46
CA GLN A 210 -1.84 -22.58 8.58
C GLN A 210 -2.87 -21.49 8.24
N ASN A 211 -2.97 -21.09 6.97
CA ASN A 211 -3.78 -19.96 6.54
C ASN A 211 -4.89 -20.36 5.51
N ALA A 212 -4.98 -21.63 5.13
CA ALA A 212 -5.94 -22.07 4.09
C ALA A 212 -7.36 -22.26 4.61
N ALA A 213 -7.55 -22.38 5.93
CA ALA A 213 -8.87 -22.64 6.51
C ALA A 213 -9.89 -21.53 6.13
N PRO A 214 -11.16 -21.89 5.91
CA PRO A 214 -12.23 -20.91 5.75
C PRO A 214 -12.26 -19.93 6.94
N GLY A 215 -12.51 -18.65 6.67
CA GLY A 215 -12.53 -17.60 7.69
C GLY A 215 -11.16 -16.96 8.00
N LEU A 216 -10.06 -17.47 7.43
CA LEU A 216 -8.71 -16.90 7.57
C LEU A 216 -8.32 -16.00 6.39
N SER A 217 -9.29 -15.48 5.61
CA SER A 217 -9.01 -14.65 4.43
C SER A 217 -8.20 -13.40 4.75
N GLN A 218 -8.48 -12.74 5.88
CA GLN A 218 -7.71 -11.57 6.34
C GLN A 218 -6.25 -11.93 6.63
N GLN A 219 -6.01 -12.99 7.39
CA GLN A 219 -4.65 -13.46 7.71
C GLN A 219 -3.89 -13.89 6.45
N ARG A 220 -4.58 -14.53 5.50
CA ARG A 220 -4.00 -14.90 4.20
C ARG A 220 -3.49 -13.70 3.42
N VAL A 221 -4.33 -12.65 3.32
CA VAL A 221 -3.96 -11.42 2.61
C VAL A 221 -2.84 -10.69 3.34
N ALA A 222 -2.91 -10.59 4.67
CA ALA A 222 -1.85 -9.99 5.48
C ALA A 222 -0.51 -10.71 5.26
N ALA A 223 -0.52 -12.05 5.28
CA ALA A 223 0.68 -12.86 5.04
C ALA A 223 1.20 -12.70 3.59
N LEU A 224 0.33 -12.67 2.58
CA LEU A 224 0.70 -12.48 1.18
C LEU A 224 1.33 -11.10 0.95
N MET A 225 0.77 -10.05 1.55
CA MET A 225 1.25 -8.69 1.40
C MET A 225 2.42 -8.35 2.34
N GLY A 226 2.68 -9.19 3.33
CA GLY A 226 3.75 -9.00 4.30
C GLY A 226 3.50 -7.83 5.26
N VAL A 227 2.21 -7.61 5.63
CA VAL A 227 1.77 -6.51 6.49
C VAL A 227 0.91 -7.03 7.65
N THR A 228 0.76 -6.22 8.68
CA THR A 228 -0.27 -6.41 9.71
C THR A 228 -1.42 -5.46 9.44
N ILE A 229 -2.64 -5.99 9.30
CA ILE A 229 -3.82 -5.16 9.05
C ILE A 229 -4.17 -4.38 10.33
N ASP A 230 -4.23 -3.06 10.22
CA ASP A 230 -4.65 -2.18 11.31
C ASP A 230 -6.18 -2.21 11.45
N GLY A 231 -6.66 -2.85 12.49
CA GLY A 231 -8.09 -2.91 12.81
C GLY A 231 -8.68 -1.58 13.34
N ALA A 232 -7.83 -0.59 13.66
CA ALA A 232 -8.25 0.73 14.10
C ALA A 232 -8.31 1.76 12.96
N ASP A 233 -7.96 1.36 11.73
CA ASP A 233 -8.02 2.25 10.55
C ASP A 233 -9.46 2.69 10.27
N ALA A 234 -9.76 3.96 10.58
CA ALA A 234 -11.08 4.56 10.38
C ALA A 234 -11.35 5.04 8.93
N GLY A 235 -10.42 4.82 8.03
CA GLY A 235 -10.45 5.31 6.65
C GLY A 235 -9.50 6.48 6.41
N GLN A 236 -9.44 6.95 5.15
CA GLN A 236 -8.57 8.08 4.81
C GLN A 236 -9.02 9.38 5.50
N PRO A 237 -8.10 10.33 5.75
CA PRO A 237 -8.45 11.62 6.32
C PRO A 237 -9.51 12.36 5.47
N ALA A 238 -10.47 13.03 6.15
CA ALA A 238 -11.54 13.78 5.47
C ALA A 238 -11.01 14.87 4.51
N ALA A 239 -9.81 15.39 4.77
CA ALA A 239 -9.16 16.37 3.89
C ALA A 239 -8.75 15.80 2.51
N LEU A 240 -8.80 14.49 2.34
CA LEU A 240 -8.47 13.80 1.08
C LEU A 240 -9.72 13.25 0.35
N ALA A 241 -10.90 13.41 0.95
CA ALA A 241 -12.17 12.93 0.39
C ALA A 241 -12.64 13.78 -0.81
#